data_c6c3145128388da8b081e753c73a803c
#
_entry.id   c6c3145128388da8b081e753c73a803c
#
_cell.length_a   1.000
_cell.length_b   1.000
_cell.length_c   1.000
_cell.angle_alpha   90.00
_cell.angle_beta   90.00
_cell.angle_gamma   90.00
#
_symmetry.space_group_name_H-M   'P 1'
#
loop_
_entity.id
_entity.type
_entity.pdbx_description
1 polymer ?
#
loop_
_entity_poly.entity_id
_entity_poly.type
_entity_poly.pdbx_seq_one_letter_code
_entity_poly.pdbx_strand_id
1 'polypeptide(L)' 'MNAHDRDLSAKSELAVLHYGDGDFAIMKPGRYVLCAVTGAKIPLDMLRYWNPIAQEAYAGPEQALARWRELNPDG' A
#
# COMPACT_ATOMS: atom_id res chain seq x y z
N MET A 1 26.73 11.69 7.19
CA MET A 1 26.49 10.51 7.96
C MET A 1 25.10 10.42 8.52
N ASN A 2 24.72 11.41 9.30
CA ASN A 2 23.39 11.38 9.90
C ASN A 2 22.27 11.47 8.88
N ALA A 3 22.51 12.19 7.80
CA ALA A 3 21.50 12.27 6.74
C ALA A 3 21.27 10.91 6.09
N HIS A 4 22.35 10.14 5.94
CA HIS A 4 22.25 8.78 5.43
C HIS A 4 21.39 7.92 6.34
N ASP A 5 21.62 8.01 7.64
CA ASP A 5 20.88 7.21 8.61
C ASP A 5 19.41 7.58 8.59
N ARG A 6 19.11 8.87 8.46
CA ARG A 6 17.71 9.29 8.40
C ARG A 6 17.01 8.78 7.17
N ASP A 7 17.69 8.81 6.03
CA ASP A 7 17.12 8.30 4.78
C ASP A 7 16.84 6.81 4.88
N LEU A 8 17.75 6.07 5.48
CA LEU A 8 17.56 4.63 5.67
C LEU A 8 16.40 4.36 6.60
N SER A 9 16.25 5.16 7.66
CA SER A 9 15.13 4.99 8.59
C SER A 9 13.81 5.25 7.90
N ALA A 10 13.72 6.30 7.08
CA ALA A 10 12.50 6.60 6.36
C ALA A 10 12.12 5.46 5.41
N LYS A 11 13.11 4.90 4.71
CA LYS A 11 12.85 3.80 3.79
C LYS A 11 12.45 2.54 4.54
N SER A 12 13.04 2.30 5.71
CA SER A 12 12.75 1.08 6.46
C SER A 12 11.37 1.09 7.07
N GLU A 13 10.70 2.25 7.13
CA GLU A 13 9.33 2.32 7.61
C GLU A 13 8.33 1.92 6.55
N LEU A 14 8.69 1.97 5.29
CA LEU A 14 7.80 1.58 4.19
C LEU A 14 7.89 0.08 4.00
N ALA A 15 6.76 -0.60 4.24
CA ALA A 15 6.68 -2.05 4.08
C ALA A 15 6.51 -2.40 2.61
N VAL A 16 6.95 -3.60 2.25
CA VAL A 16 6.67 -4.20 0.95
C VAL A 16 5.84 -5.44 1.20
N LEU A 17 4.65 -5.48 0.61
CA LEU A 17 3.69 -6.56 0.82
C LEU A 17 3.39 -7.27 -0.48
N HIS A 18 3.03 -8.54 -0.34
CA HIS A 18 2.40 -9.29 -1.42
C HIS A 18 0.94 -9.47 -1.06
N TYR A 19 0.04 -8.93 -1.88
CA TYR A 19 -1.40 -8.93 -1.59
C TYR A 19 -2.05 -10.19 -2.15
N GLY A 20 -2.73 -10.93 -1.28
CA GLY A 20 -3.47 -12.13 -1.65
C GLY A 20 -4.96 -11.87 -1.58
N ASP A 21 -5.75 -12.96 -1.73
CA ASP A 21 -7.20 -12.83 -1.82
C ASP A 21 -7.86 -12.38 -0.53
N GLY A 22 -7.37 -12.80 0.60
CA GLY A 22 -7.99 -12.41 1.87
C GLY A 22 -6.98 -11.98 2.89
N ASP A 23 -5.72 -11.91 2.49
CA ASP A 23 -4.65 -11.62 3.42
C ASP A 23 -3.46 -11.13 2.62
N PHE A 24 -2.46 -10.61 3.31
CA PHE A 24 -1.23 -10.19 2.64
C PHE A 24 -0.03 -10.79 3.38
N ALA A 25 1.06 -10.96 2.65
CA ALA A 25 2.32 -11.43 3.21
C ALA A 25 3.32 -10.29 3.24
N ILE A 26 4.09 -10.20 4.31
CA ILE A 26 5.09 -9.14 4.45
C ILE A 26 6.38 -9.61 3.80
N MET A 27 6.75 -8.98 2.69
CA MET A 27 7.99 -9.30 1.98
C MET A 27 9.15 -8.52 2.57
N LYS A 28 8.90 -7.28 2.96
CA LYS A 28 9.88 -6.45 3.64
C LYS A 28 9.18 -5.75 4.79
N PRO A 29 9.68 -5.88 6.04
CA PRO A 29 8.98 -5.27 7.17
C PRO A 29 8.99 -3.76 7.11
N GLY A 30 7.96 -3.17 7.71
CA GLY A 30 7.79 -1.74 7.78
C GLY A 30 6.53 -1.43 8.55
N ARG A 31 6.19 -0.17 8.67
CA ARG A 31 5.05 0.28 9.47
C ARG A 31 3.83 0.59 8.64
N TYR A 32 4.02 0.93 7.37
CA TYR A 32 2.91 1.37 6.52
C TYR A 32 3.22 1.06 5.06
N VAL A 33 2.16 1.14 4.25
CA VAL A 33 2.28 1.16 2.79
C VAL A 33 1.59 2.42 2.30
N LEU A 34 1.72 2.71 1.01
CA LEU A 34 1.12 3.90 0.43
C LEU A 34 -0.11 3.53 -0.38
N CYS A 35 -1.14 4.37 -0.30
CA CYS A 35 -2.32 4.23 -1.14
C CYS A 35 -1.95 4.49 -2.60
N ALA A 36 -2.39 3.60 -3.48
CA ALA A 36 -2.06 3.73 -4.91
C ALA A 36 -2.76 4.92 -5.56
N VAL A 37 -3.84 5.41 -4.95
CA VAL A 37 -4.62 6.51 -5.53
C VAL A 37 -4.18 7.86 -4.97
N THR A 38 -4.02 7.95 -3.65
CA THR A 38 -3.77 9.24 -3.00
C THR A 38 -2.35 9.41 -2.51
N GLY A 39 -1.58 8.33 -2.40
CA GLY A 39 -0.25 8.38 -1.82
C GLY A 39 -0.24 8.49 -0.30
N ALA A 40 -1.41 8.40 0.33
CA ALA A 40 -1.50 8.50 1.78
C ALA A 40 -0.86 7.29 2.44
N LYS A 41 -0.28 7.51 3.62
CA LYS A 41 0.30 6.41 4.38
C LYS A 41 -0.81 5.59 5.03
N ILE A 42 -0.72 4.27 4.89
CA ILE A 42 -1.69 3.34 5.46
C ILE A 42 -0.94 2.44 6.44
N PRO A 43 -1.13 2.61 7.75
CA PRO A 43 -0.54 1.69 8.71
C PRO A 43 -1.02 0.26 8.45
N LEU A 44 -0.16 -0.72 8.66
CA LEU A 44 -0.49 -2.10 8.32
C LEU A 44 -1.68 -2.61 9.12
N ASP A 45 -1.83 -2.18 10.36
CA ASP A 45 -2.96 -2.60 11.18
C ASP A 45 -4.27 -1.95 10.76
N MET A 46 -4.22 -0.95 9.89
CA MET A 46 -5.41 -0.29 9.35
C MET A 46 -5.67 -0.62 7.90
N LEU A 47 -4.82 -1.44 7.30
CA LEU A 47 -4.96 -1.82 5.90
C LEU A 47 -6.11 -2.80 5.74
N ARG A 48 -7.11 -2.42 4.93
CA ARG A 48 -8.33 -3.21 4.71
C ARG A 48 -8.62 -3.46 3.24
N TYR A 49 -8.11 -2.60 2.36
CA TYR A 49 -8.48 -2.63 0.94
C TYR A 49 -7.25 -2.74 0.09
N TRP A 50 -7.21 -3.74 -0.77
CA TRP A 50 -6.10 -3.93 -1.71
C TRP A 50 -6.58 -4.73 -2.90
N ASN A 51 -5.78 -4.74 -3.97
CA ASN A 51 -6.07 -5.47 -5.18
C ASN A 51 -4.95 -6.48 -5.45
N PRO A 52 -5.23 -7.79 -5.33
CA PRO A 52 -4.19 -8.79 -5.56
C PRO A 52 -3.69 -8.84 -7.00
N ILE A 53 -4.52 -8.51 -7.96
CA ILE A 53 -4.13 -8.54 -9.36
C ILE A 53 -3.18 -7.39 -9.67
N ALA A 54 -3.54 -6.18 -9.26
CA ALA A 54 -2.72 -5.00 -9.47
C ALA A 54 -1.61 -4.86 -8.41
N GLN A 55 -1.70 -5.61 -7.32
CA GLN A 55 -0.74 -5.54 -6.21
C GLN A 55 -0.65 -4.13 -5.66
N GLU A 56 -1.81 -3.58 -5.29
CA GLU A 56 -1.94 -2.22 -4.79
C GLU A 56 -2.76 -2.17 -3.53
N ALA A 57 -2.44 -1.21 -2.65
CA ALA A 57 -3.22 -0.94 -1.46
C ALA A 57 -4.01 0.35 -1.62
N TYR A 58 -5.12 0.45 -0.89
CA TYR A 58 -6.00 1.62 -0.95
C TYR A 58 -6.32 2.09 0.46
N ALA A 59 -6.40 3.40 0.64
CA ALA A 59 -6.66 3.98 1.94
C ALA A 59 -8.07 3.69 2.44
N GLY A 60 -9.02 3.48 1.53
CA GLY A 60 -10.40 3.21 1.91
C GLY A 60 -11.21 2.74 0.73
N PRO A 61 -12.51 2.50 0.95
CA PRO A 61 -13.37 1.96 -0.12
C PRO A 61 -13.54 2.94 -1.28
N GLU A 62 -13.50 4.23 -1.03
CA GLU A 62 -13.63 5.21 -2.11
C GLU A 62 -12.44 5.13 -3.06
N GLN A 63 -11.25 4.99 -2.51
CA GLN A 63 -10.04 4.88 -3.31
C GLN A 63 -10.03 3.55 -4.07
N ALA A 64 -10.48 2.49 -3.44
CA ALA A 64 -10.56 1.20 -4.09
C ALA A 64 -11.52 1.26 -5.28
N LEU A 65 -12.68 1.89 -5.10
CA LEU A 65 -13.67 2.01 -6.17
C LEU A 65 -13.15 2.91 -7.31
N ALA A 66 -12.50 4.01 -6.96
CA ALA A 66 -11.96 4.92 -7.97
C ALA A 66 -10.94 4.20 -8.85
N ARG A 67 -10.06 3.42 -8.22
CA ARG A 67 -9.04 2.69 -8.97
C ARG A 67 -9.66 1.59 -9.81
N TRP A 68 -10.68 0.91 -9.25
CA TRP A 68 -11.39 -0.13 -9.99
C TRP A 68 -11.97 0.43 -11.29
N ARG A 69 -12.56 1.63 -11.22
CA ARG A 69 -13.14 2.27 -12.40
C ARG A 69 -12.08 2.60 -13.44
N GLU A 70 -10.89 3.02 -12.99
CA GLU A 70 -9.78 3.28 -13.91
C GLU A 70 -9.32 2.02 -14.60
N LEU A 71 -9.27 0.91 -13.86
CA LEU A 71 -8.82 -0.36 -14.42
C LEU A 71 -9.89 -1.04 -15.25
N ASN A 72 -11.16 -0.67 -15.06
CA ASN A 72 -12.31 -1.28 -15.75
C ASN A 72 -13.21 -0.17 -16.31
N PRO A 73 -12.72 0.58 -17.30
CA PRO A 73 -13.47 1.74 -17.78
C PRO A 73 -14.81 1.41 -18.42
N ASP A 74 -14.98 0.17 -18.88
CA ASP A 74 -16.23 -0.27 -19.50
C ASP A 74 -17.19 -0.90 -18.50
N GLY A 75 -16.75 -1.08 -17.27
CA GLY A 75 -17.55 -1.79 -16.27
C GLY A 75 -18.46 -0.96 -15.42
#